data_190e8666c044c1798e9e4b10f3ada661
#
_entry.id   190e8666c044c1798e9e4b10f3ada661
#
_cell.length_a   1.000
_cell.length_b   1.000
_cell.length_c   1.000
_cell.angle_alpha   90.00
_cell.angle_beta   90.00
_cell.angle_gamma   90.00
#
_symmetry.space_group_name_H-M   'P 1'
#
loop_
_entity.id
_entity.type
_entity.pdbx_description
1 polymer ?
#
loop_
_entity_poly.entity_id
_entity_poly.type
_entity_poly.pdbx_seq_one_letter_code
_entity_poly.pdbx_strand_id
1 'polypeptide(L)'
;MSAEEALALIAKEVSSCQKCALYRSRKLSVPGEGPVNSEIMFIGEGPGFHENEQGRPFVGAAGTFLNELLAEAGLKRSEVWIGNVVKCRPPGNRDPLPEELAACNGYLERQMTVINPKIIITLGRYSMGKFMPGAKISQVHGQMRRVDGRFVIAMFHPAAALHQAALKPAILKDFSQLPNLLEQARAALKRTVPEIPEGPKEEPKQLNLF
;
A
#
# COMPACT_ATOMS: atom_id res chain seq x y z
N MET A 1 9.12 -21.21 -4.42
CA MET A 1 7.87 -20.69 -3.83
C MET A 1 7.43 -19.53 -4.71
N SER A 2 6.22 -19.58 -5.27
CA SER A 2 5.68 -18.49 -6.07
C SER A 2 5.33 -17.28 -5.18
N ALA A 3 5.06 -16.11 -5.79
CA ALA A 3 4.63 -14.93 -5.04
C ALA A 3 3.28 -15.16 -4.35
N GLU A 4 2.37 -15.86 -5.00
CA GLU A 4 1.07 -16.27 -4.46
C GLU A 4 1.23 -17.17 -3.24
N GLU A 5 2.09 -18.19 -3.33
CA GLU A 5 2.40 -19.10 -2.21
C GLU A 5 3.00 -18.32 -1.02
N ALA A 6 3.91 -17.38 -1.32
CA ALA A 6 4.54 -16.56 -0.29
C ALA A 6 3.53 -15.66 0.44
N LEU A 7 2.61 -15.01 -0.30
CA LEU A 7 1.55 -14.20 0.31
C LEU A 7 0.53 -15.04 1.08
N ALA A 8 0.18 -16.23 0.57
CA ALA A 8 -0.69 -17.17 1.27
C ALA A 8 -0.06 -17.65 2.60
N LEU A 9 1.26 -17.93 2.59
CA LEU A 9 2.00 -18.27 3.81
C LEU A 9 1.98 -17.12 4.81
N ILE A 10 2.25 -15.88 4.36
CA ILE A 10 2.17 -14.70 5.23
C ILE A 10 0.75 -14.56 5.83
N ALA A 11 -0.29 -14.73 5.03
CA ALA A 11 -1.68 -14.65 5.49
C ALA A 11 -1.99 -15.73 6.54
N LYS A 12 -1.52 -16.96 6.36
CA LYS A 12 -1.63 -18.05 7.32
C LYS A 12 -0.92 -17.73 8.63
N GLU A 13 0.31 -17.23 8.57
CA GLU A 13 1.06 -16.81 9.76
C GLU A 13 0.35 -15.66 10.51
N VAL A 14 -0.18 -14.68 9.78
CA VAL A 14 -0.96 -13.58 10.36
C VAL A 14 -2.20 -14.09 11.07
N SER A 15 -2.90 -15.09 10.52
CA SER A 15 -4.11 -15.65 11.12
C SER A 15 -3.85 -16.32 12.48
N SER A 16 -2.71 -16.95 12.66
CA SER A 16 -2.30 -17.61 13.91
C SER A 16 -1.37 -16.77 14.79
N CYS A 17 -1.03 -15.54 14.38
CA CYS A 17 -0.05 -14.69 15.06
C CYS A 17 -0.49 -14.31 16.49
N GLN A 18 0.47 -14.38 17.44
CA GLN A 18 0.29 -13.98 18.85
C GLN A 18 1.39 -13.01 19.32
N LYS A 19 2.06 -12.30 18.41
CA LYS A 19 3.23 -11.45 18.71
C LYS A 19 2.92 -10.18 19.51
N CYS A 20 1.65 -9.74 19.59
CA CYS A 20 1.23 -8.57 20.36
C CYS A 20 -0.19 -8.78 20.91
N ALA A 21 -0.62 -7.93 21.86
CA ALA A 21 -1.88 -8.08 22.56
C ALA A 21 -3.14 -8.07 21.67
N LEU A 22 -3.05 -7.53 20.45
CA LEU A 22 -4.20 -7.43 19.53
C LEU A 22 -4.79 -8.79 19.12
N TYR A 23 -4.02 -9.89 19.23
CA TYR A 23 -4.55 -11.22 18.90
C TYR A 23 -5.68 -11.66 19.84
N ARG A 24 -5.72 -11.14 21.09
CA ARG A 24 -6.67 -11.55 22.10
C ARG A 24 -8.10 -11.07 21.82
N SER A 25 -8.24 -9.94 21.10
CA SER A 25 -9.53 -9.30 20.82
C SER A 25 -9.97 -9.39 19.38
N ARG A 26 -9.13 -9.92 18.48
CA ARG A 26 -9.50 -10.08 17.07
C ARG A 26 -10.49 -11.22 16.90
N LYS A 27 -11.47 -11.06 16.01
CA LYS A 27 -12.25 -12.17 15.47
C LYS A 27 -11.52 -12.81 14.30
N LEU A 28 -11.19 -11.99 13.29
CA LEU A 28 -10.35 -12.38 12.17
C LEU A 28 -9.18 -11.40 12.02
N SER A 29 -8.04 -11.91 11.60
CA SER A 29 -6.94 -11.07 11.14
C SER A 29 -7.21 -10.58 9.71
N VAL A 30 -6.58 -9.48 9.35
CA VAL A 30 -6.72 -8.84 8.03
C VAL A 30 -5.34 -8.74 7.38
N PRO A 31 -4.90 -9.78 6.66
CA PRO A 31 -3.56 -9.79 6.06
C PRO A 31 -3.37 -8.72 4.98
N GLY A 32 -4.42 -8.39 4.25
CA GLY A 32 -4.44 -7.55 3.06
C GLY A 32 -4.93 -8.32 1.85
N GLU A 33 -5.25 -7.63 0.77
CA GLU A 33 -5.75 -8.23 -0.48
C GLU A 33 -5.33 -7.43 -1.71
N GLY A 34 -5.26 -8.08 -2.86
CA GLY A 34 -4.95 -7.50 -4.16
C GLY A 34 -4.06 -8.40 -5.02
N PRO A 35 -3.72 -7.98 -6.25
CA PRO A 35 -2.83 -8.73 -7.12
C PRO A 35 -1.41 -8.84 -6.56
N VAL A 36 -0.78 -9.99 -6.73
CA VAL A 36 0.58 -10.26 -6.24
C VAL A 36 1.66 -9.43 -6.95
N ASN A 37 1.37 -8.95 -8.15
CA ASN A 37 2.24 -8.11 -8.97
C ASN A 37 1.76 -6.65 -9.04
N SER A 38 1.04 -6.19 -8.02
CA SER A 38 0.48 -4.85 -7.98
C SER A 38 1.58 -3.79 -8.03
N GLU A 39 1.50 -2.87 -9.01
CA GLU A 39 2.39 -1.70 -9.08
C GLU A 39 2.16 -0.75 -7.91
N ILE A 40 0.90 -0.66 -7.44
CA ILE A 40 0.45 0.30 -6.43
C ILE A 40 -0.02 -0.44 -5.19
N MET A 41 0.50 -0.03 -4.03
CA MET A 41 0.09 -0.55 -2.73
C MET A 41 -0.47 0.57 -1.86
N PHE A 42 -1.71 0.41 -1.41
CA PHE A 42 -2.34 1.25 -0.40
C PHE A 42 -2.11 0.66 0.99
N ILE A 43 -1.63 1.47 1.92
CA ILE A 43 -1.34 1.05 3.28
C ILE A 43 -2.08 1.96 4.25
N GLY A 44 -3.08 1.42 4.94
CA GLY A 44 -3.81 2.07 6.02
C GLY A 44 -3.20 1.81 7.39
N GLU A 45 -3.95 2.13 8.44
CA GLU A 45 -3.55 2.00 9.83
C GLU A 45 -3.81 0.59 10.38
N GLY A 46 -5.05 0.21 10.49
CA GLY A 46 -5.46 -1.07 11.06
C GLY A 46 -6.91 -1.41 10.73
N PRO A 47 -7.32 -2.67 10.97
CA PRO A 47 -8.70 -3.09 10.76
C PRO A 47 -9.67 -2.38 11.71
N GLY A 48 -10.82 -1.97 11.19
CA GLY A 48 -11.99 -1.57 11.95
C GLY A 48 -12.89 -2.75 12.29
N PHE A 49 -14.12 -2.46 12.73
CA PHE A 49 -15.09 -3.49 13.13
C PHE A 49 -15.46 -4.42 11.97
N HIS A 50 -15.84 -3.86 10.82
CA HIS A 50 -16.28 -4.65 9.67
C HIS A 50 -15.14 -5.47 9.04
N GLU A 51 -13.93 -4.94 9.04
CA GLU A 51 -12.72 -5.63 8.58
C GLU A 51 -12.41 -6.82 9.48
N ASN A 52 -12.53 -6.65 10.81
CA ASN A 52 -12.34 -7.71 11.79
C ASN A 52 -13.40 -8.83 11.67
N GLU A 53 -14.63 -8.49 11.26
CA GLU A 53 -15.69 -9.48 11.02
C GLU A 53 -15.47 -10.29 9.73
N GLN A 54 -14.91 -9.66 8.67
CA GLN A 54 -14.81 -10.24 7.34
C GLN A 54 -13.42 -10.74 6.98
N GLY A 55 -12.37 -10.35 7.73
CA GLY A 55 -10.98 -10.67 7.42
C GLY A 55 -10.42 -9.94 6.19
N ARG A 56 -11.09 -8.89 5.70
CA ARG A 56 -10.74 -8.14 4.51
C ARG A 56 -10.52 -6.66 4.83
N PRO A 57 -9.52 -5.99 4.19
CA PRO A 57 -9.24 -4.59 4.44
C PRO A 57 -10.27 -3.67 3.78
N PHE A 58 -10.58 -2.56 4.43
CA PHE A 58 -11.41 -1.48 3.88
C PHE A 58 -12.76 -1.98 3.32
N VAL A 59 -13.57 -2.61 4.16
CA VAL A 59 -14.93 -3.11 3.83
C VAL A 59 -16.05 -2.38 4.59
N GLY A 60 -15.72 -1.56 5.59
CA GLY A 60 -16.65 -0.67 6.28
C GLY A 60 -16.85 0.67 5.56
N ALA A 61 -17.46 1.66 6.24
CA ALA A 61 -17.76 2.98 5.67
C ALA A 61 -16.52 3.70 5.09
N ALA A 62 -15.36 3.63 5.77
CA ALA A 62 -14.10 4.14 5.24
C ALA A 62 -13.65 3.41 3.97
N GLY A 63 -13.96 2.12 3.86
CA GLY A 63 -13.68 1.31 2.67
C GLY A 63 -14.60 1.67 1.49
N THR A 64 -15.88 1.92 1.75
CA THR A 64 -16.81 2.42 0.72
C THR A 64 -16.31 3.75 0.18
N PHE A 65 -15.94 4.68 1.05
CA PHE A 65 -15.39 5.96 0.63
C PHE A 65 -14.04 5.81 -0.11
N LEU A 66 -13.18 4.86 0.32
CA LEU A 66 -11.95 4.56 -0.43
C LEU A 66 -12.26 4.07 -1.85
N ASN A 67 -13.29 3.24 -2.05
CA ASN A 67 -13.69 2.79 -3.39
C ASN A 67 -14.14 3.95 -4.28
N GLU A 68 -14.89 4.92 -3.73
CA GLU A 68 -15.26 6.15 -4.45
C GLU A 68 -14.02 6.95 -4.84
N LEU A 69 -13.07 7.12 -3.92
CA LEU A 69 -11.81 7.83 -4.16
C LEU A 69 -10.92 7.12 -5.20
N LEU A 70 -10.86 5.79 -5.18
CA LEU A 70 -10.15 5.02 -6.22
C LEU A 70 -10.79 5.23 -7.60
N ALA A 71 -12.12 5.17 -7.69
CA ALA A 71 -12.83 5.40 -8.93
C ALA A 71 -12.60 6.82 -9.48
N GLU A 72 -12.62 7.84 -8.63
CA GLU A 72 -12.27 9.23 -8.96
C GLU A 72 -10.85 9.34 -9.52
N ALA A 73 -9.90 8.58 -8.95
CA ALA A 73 -8.52 8.51 -9.42
C ALA A 73 -8.32 7.60 -10.64
N GLY A 74 -9.40 7.04 -11.24
CA GLY A 74 -9.33 6.13 -12.37
C GLY A 74 -8.71 4.77 -12.05
N LEU A 75 -8.69 4.36 -10.78
CA LEU A 75 -8.13 3.09 -10.31
C LEU A 75 -9.26 2.11 -9.96
N LYS A 76 -9.10 0.85 -10.34
CA LYS A 76 -9.96 -0.23 -9.86
C LYS A 76 -9.36 -0.86 -8.62
N ARG A 77 -10.21 -1.15 -7.62
CA ARG A 77 -9.78 -1.85 -6.41
C ARG A 77 -9.06 -3.16 -6.70
N SER A 78 -9.47 -3.88 -7.76
CA SER A 78 -8.87 -5.14 -8.19
C SER A 78 -7.48 -5.01 -8.81
N GLU A 79 -7.01 -3.80 -9.10
CA GLU A 79 -5.70 -3.53 -9.71
C GLU A 79 -4.64 -3.13 -8.69
N VAL A 80 -5.03 -2.86 -7.43
CA VAL A 80 -4.16 -2.37 -6.38
C VAL A 80 -4.11 -3.35 -5.21
N TRP A 81 -2.97 -3.41 -4.51
CA TRP A 81 -2.89 -4.10 -3.24
C TRP A 81 -3.32 -3.17 -2.11
N ILE A 82 -4.15 -3.66 -1.19
CA ILE A 82 -4.62 -2.89 -0.04
C ILE A 82 -4.33 -3.66 1.24
N GLY A 83 -3.70 -2.98 2.21
CA GLY A 83 -3.41 -3.53 3.52
C GLY A 83 -3.27 -2.46 4.58
N ASN A 84 -2.80 -2.86 5.77
CA ASN A 84 -2.63 -1.98 6.92
C ASN A 84 -1.28 -2.24 7.59
N VAL A 85 -0.80 -1.29 8.41
CA VAL A 85 0.43 -1.47 9.22
C VAL A 85 0.23 -2.49 10.32
N VAL A 86 -0.96 -2.57 10.95
CA VAL A 86 -1.32 -3.67 11.85
C VAL A 86 -2.39 -4.56 11.22
N LYS A 87 -2.31 -5.87 11.52
CA LYS A 87 -3.18 -6.88 10.87
C LYS A 87 -4.36 -7.31 11.75
N CYS A 88 -4.45 -6.79 12.96
CA CYS A 88 -5.51 -7.07 13.92
C CYS A 88 -6.14 -5.76 14.37
N ARG A 89 -7.45 -5.79 14.68
CA ARG A 89 -8.20 -4.64 15.14
C ARG A 89 -7.80 -4.24 16.56
N PRO A 90 -7.36 -2.98 16.80
CA PRO A 90 -7.20 -2.48 18.16
C PRO A 90 -8.57 -2.36 18.88
N PRO A 91 -8.66 -2.68 20.17
CA PRO A 91 -9.89 -2.55 20.94
C PRO A 91 -10.48 -1.14 20.84
N GLY A 92 -11.80 -1.03 20.58
CA GLY A 92 -12.48 0.25 20.44
C GLY A 92 -12.00 1.11 19.24
N ASN A 93 -11.26 0.53 18.28
CA ASN A 93 -10.61 1.25 17.17
C ASN A 93 -9.65 2.35 17.66
N ARG A 94 -9.00 2.16 18.83
CA ARG A 94 -7.95 3.06 19.28
C ARG A 94 -6.75 3.04 18.33
N ASP A 95 -5.90 4.02 18.45
CA ASP A 95 -4.60 4.02 17.79
C ASP A 95 -3.77 2.77 18.15
N PRO A 96 -3.02 2.19 17.21
CA PRO A 96 -2.08 1.12 17.50
C PRO A 96 -0.92 1.63 18.36
N LEU A 97 -0.53 0.83 19.35
CA LEU A 97 0.62 1.13 20.20
C LEU A 97 1.95 0.91 19.47
N PRO A 98 3.04 1.59 19.88
CA PRO A 98 4.35 1.41 19.24
C PRO A 98 4.83 -0.05 19.20
N GLU A 99 4.60 -0.81 20.27
CA GLU A 99 4.94 -2.24 20.35
C GLU A 99 4.07 -3.11 19.42
N GLU A 100 2.82 -2.71 19.15
CA GLU A 100 1.92 -3.41 18.21
C GLU A 100 2.37 -3.16 16.76
N LEU A 101 2.77 -1.92 16.45
CA LEU A 101 3.35 -1.57 15.16
C LEU A 101 4.65 -2.34 14.92
N ALA A 102 5.56 -2.36 15.90
CA ALA A 102 6.83 -3.06 15.81
C ALA A 102 6.64 -4.57 15.62
N ALA A 103 5.76 -5.20 16.41
CA ALA A 103 5.48 -6.63 16.32
C ALA A 103 4.86 -7.05 14.99
N CYS A 104 4.07 -6.16 14.36
CA CYS A 104 3.37 -6.44 13.10
C CYS A 104 4.17 -6.07 11.86
N ASN A 105 5.20 -5.20 11.99
CA ASN A 105 5.95 -4.63 10.88
C ASN A 105 6.55 -5.69 9.94
N GLY A 106 7.08 -6.79 10.47
CA GLY A 106 7.70 -7.84 9.66
C GLY A 106 6.78 -8.48 8.64
N TYR A 107 5.46 -8.51 8.87
CA TYR A 107 4.50 -9.00 7.88
C TYR A 107 4.35 -8.03 6.71
N LEU A 108 4.25 -6.72 6.99
CA LEU A 108 4.15 -5.71 5.95
C LEU A 108 5.43 -5.65 5.11
N GLU A 109 6.62 -5.73 5.74
CA GLU A 109 7.90 -5.78 5.02
C GLU A 109 7.98 -6.96 4.05
N ARG A 110 7.61 -8.15 4.52
CA ARG A 110 7.57 -9.35 3.67
C ARG A 110 6.57 -9.20 2.52
N GLN A 111 5.40 -8.63 2.76
CA GLN A 111 4.43 -8.33 1.71
C GLN A 111 5.00 -7.35 0.68
N MET A 112 5.63 -6.26 1.13
CA MET A 112 6.28 -5.30 0.22
C MET A 112 7.43 -5.92 -0.57
N THR A 113 8.15 -6.87 0.00
CA THR A 113 9.22 -7.60 -0.69
C THR A 113 8.66 -8.51 -1.78
N VAL A 114 7.60 -9.26 -1.48
CA VAL A 114 6.98 -10.21 -2.43
C VAL A 114 6.27 -9.48 -3.57
N ILE A 115 5.46 -8.46 -3.25
CA ILE A 115 4.68 -7.70 -4.22
C ILE A 115 5.58 -6.74 -5.02
N ASN A 116 6.63 -6.23 -4.37
CA ASN A 116 7.57 -5.25 -4.92
C ASN A 116 6.89 -4.05 -5.59
N PRO A 117 5.95 -3.37 -4.90
CA PRO A 117 5.24 -2.23 -5.46
C PRO A 117 6.22 -1.10 -5.78
N LYS A 118 5.99 -0.39 -6.86
CA LYS A 118 6.79 0.78 -7.25
C LYS A 118 6.27 2.06 -6.60
N ILE A 119 4.97 2.08 -6.30
CA ILE A 119 4.28 3.22 -5.72
C ILE A 119 3.52 2.77 -4.47
N ILE A 120 3.75 3.45 -3.36
CA ILE A 120 3.06 3.22 -2.09
C ILE A 120 2.22 4.44 -1.77
N ILE A 121 0.95 4.24 -1.50
CA ILE A 121 0.03 5.29 -1.07
C ILE A 121 -0.31 5.01 0.40
N THR A 122 0.16 5.89 1.29
CA THR A 122 -0.10 5.78 2.72
C THR A 122 -1.39 6.50 3.06
N LEU A 123 -2.27 5.83 3.79
CA LEU A 123 -3.55 6.36 4.26
C LEU A 123 -3.45 6.65 5.76
N GLY A 124 -3.23 7.92 6.10
CA GLY A 124 -3.14 8.40 7.47
C GLY A 124 -1.74 8.41 8.06
N ARG A 125 -1.65 8.89 9.31
CA ARG A 125 -0.37 9.21 9.98
C ARG A 125 0.50 7.99 10.29
N TYR A 126 -0.10 6.85 10.65
CA TYR A 126 0.66 5.66 11.05
C TYR A 126 1.36 5.00 9.88
N SER A 127 0.66 4.83 8.75
CA SER A 127 1.28 4.30 7.53
C SER A 127 2.28 5.29 6.93
N MET A 128 1.97 6.59 6.94
CA MET A 128 2.90 7.63 6.50
C MET A 128 4.17 7.64 7.35
N GLY A 129 4.04 7.56 8.68
CA GLY A 129 5.16 7.61 9.63
C GLY A 129 6.19 6.51 9.42
N LYS A 130 5.81 5.38 8.85
CA LYS A 130 6.73 4.30 8.46
C LYS A 130 7.73 4.74 7.38
N PHE A 131 7.32 5.58 6.44
CA PHE A 131 8.14 6.01 5.30
C PHE A 131 8.66 7.44 5.44
N MET A 132 8.00 8.26 6.24
CA MET A 132 8.33 9.67 6.45
C MET A 132 8.37 9.97 7.96
N PRO A 133 9.33 9.41 8.71
CA PRO A 133 9.41 9.61 10.16
C PRO A 133 9.52 11.10 10.49
N GLY A 134 8.81 11.55 11.53
CA GLY A 134 8.78 12.94 11.96
C GLY A 134 7.91 13.88 11.13
N ALA A 135 7.39 13.46 9.96
CA ALA A 135 6.48 14.27 9.17
C ALA A 135 5.08 14.33 9.81
N LYS A 136 4.38 15.44 9.60
CA LYS A 136 2.98 15.62 10.00
C LYS A 136 2.09 15.48 8.78
N ILE A 137 1.07 14.61 8.85
CA ILE A 137 0.17 14.36 7.71
C ILE A 137 -0.50 15.64 7.21
N SER A 138 -0.84 16.58 8.09
CA SER A 138 -1.41 17.89 7.74
C SER A 138 -0.50 18.79 6.88
N GLN A 139 0.79 18.47 6.81
CA GLN A 139 1.78 19.23 6.04
C GLN A 139 2.22 18.54 4.76
N VAL A 140 2.07 17.21 4.68
CA VAL A 140 2.62 16.41 3.58
C VAL A 140 1.57 15.63 2.79
N HIS A 141 0.28 15.72 3.15
CA HIS A 141 -0.76 15.07 2.36
C HIS A 141 -0.78 15.59 0.92
N GLY A 142 -1.10 14.74 -0.02
CA GLY A 142 -1.06 15.05 -1.46
C GLY A 142 0.37 15.18 -2.04
N GLN A 143 1.42 14.94 -1.24
CA GLN A 143 2.81 15.03 -1.70
C GLN A 143 3.42 13.66 -1.96
N MET A 144 4.26 13.60 -2.99
CA MET A 144 5.05 12.43 -3.36
C MET A 144 6.50 12.61 -2.94
N ARG A 145 7.11 11.55 -2.41
CA ARG A 145 8.54 11.48 -2.08
C ARG A 145 9.14 10.17 -2.58
N ARG A 146 10.44 10.15 -2.85
CA ARG A 146 11.18 8.92 -3.15
C ARG A 146 11.81 8.39 -1.86
N VAL A 147 11.48 7.14 -1.50
CA VAL A 147 11.96 6.46 -0.29
C VAL A 147 12.36 5.03 -0.68
N ASP A 148 13.59 4.64 -0.42
CA ASP A 148 14.14 3.30 -0.69
C ASP A 148 13.82 2.78 -2.10
N GLY A 149 13.98 3.66 -3.10
CA GLY A 149 13.77 3.34 -4.52
C GLY A 149 12.30 3.33 -4.96
N ARG A 150 11.34 3.49 -4.05
CA ARG A 150 9.89 3.57 -4.32
C ARG A 150 9.38 5.00 -4.25
N PHE A 151 8.28 5.29 -4.91
CA PHE A 151 7.54 6.53 -4.71
C PHE A 151 6.51 6.33 -3.60
N VAL A 152 6.50 7.22 -2.62
CA VAL A 152 5.56 7.21 -1.50
C VAL A 152 4.72 8.48 -1.57
N ILE A 153 3.40 8.32 -1.63
CA ILE A 153 2.43 9.41 -1.66
C ILE A 153 1.65 9.38 -0.34
N ALA A 154 1.72 10.47 0.43
CA ALA A 154 1.00 10.59 1.69
C ALA A 154 -0.42 11.11 1.44
N MET A 155 -1.43 10.41 1.97
CA MET A 155 -2.84 10.81 1.89
C MET A 155 -3.47 10.78 3.28
N PHE A 156 -4.50 11.59 3.50
CA PHE A 156 -5.33 11.44 4.69
C PHE A 156 -6.02 10.07 4.68
N HIS A 157 -6.27 9.53 5.88
CA HIS A 157 -7.07 8.31 5.99
C HIS A 157 -8.53 8.60 5.61
N PRO A 158 -9.20 7.77 4.79
CA PRO A 158 -10.61 7.99 4.42
C PRO A 158 -11.54 8.16 5.61
N ALA A 159 -11.30 7.44 6.73
CA ALA A 159 -12.08 7.59 7.96
C ALA A 159 -12.02 9.01 8.55
N ALA A 160 -10.97 9.80 8.26
CA ALA A 160 -10.87 11.16 8.77
C ALA A 160 -12.02 12.05 8.27
N ALA A 161 -12.50 11.85 7.03
CA ALA A 161 -13.66 12.57 6.51
C ALA A 161 -14.98 12.18 7.19
N LEU A 162 -15.06 10.95 7.74
CA LEU A 162 -16.25 10.46 8.44
C LEU A 162 -16.35 11.06 9.85
N HIS A 163 -15.20 11.33 10.48
CA HIS A 163 -15.14 11.93 11.82
C HIS A 163 -15.07 13.45 11.79
N GLN A 164 -14.47 14.01 10.73
CA GLN A 164 -14.27 15.45 10.56
C GLN A 164 -14.59 15.86 9.12
N ALA A 165 -15.84 16.24 8.87
CA ALA A 165 -16.35 16.57 7.54
C ALA A 165 -15.53 17.67 6.83
N ALA A 166 -14.91 18.58 7.57
CA ALA A 166 -14.04 19.64 7.04
C ALA A 166 -12.81 19.11 6.28
N LEU A 167 -12.40 17.85 6.51
CA LEU A 167 -11.28 17.23 5.78
C LEU A 167 -11.70 16.63 4.43
N LYS A 168 -12.99 16.39 4.19
CA LYS A 168 -13.48 15.76 2.97
C LYS A 168 -13.03 16.47 1.69
N PRO A 169 -13.11 17.84 1.60
CA PRO A 169 -12.63 18.54 0.39
C PRO A 169 -11.14 18.35 0.13
N ALA A 170 -10.30 18.34 1.17
CA ALA A 170 -8.87 18.09 1.02
C ALA A 170 -8.57 16.67 0.53
N ILE A 171 -9.26 15.68 1.07
CA ILE A 171 -9.14 14.28 0.64
C ILE A 171 -9.54 14.13 -0.83
N LEU A 172 -10.67 14.67 -1.24
CA LEU A 172 -11.13 14.63 -2.64
C LEU A 172 -10.12 15.31 -3.57
N LYS A 173 -9.60 16.49 -3.17
CA LYS A 173 -8.57 17.20 -3.93
C LYS A 173 -7.30 16.36 -4.09
N ASP A 174 -6.81 15.72 -3.02
CA ASP A 174 -5.61 14.89 -3.10
C ASP A 174 -5.80 13.71 -4.05
N PHE A 175 -6.95 13.04 -3.98
CA PHE A 175 -7.26 11.91 -4.86
C PHE A 175 -7.50 12.32 -6.31
N SER A 176 -8.07 13.51 -6.58
CA SER A 176 -8.19 14.04 -7.94
C SER A 176 -6.83 14.35 -8.59
N GLN A 177 -5.80 14.62 -7.77
CA GLN A 177 -4.43 14.84 -8.25
C GLN A 177 -3.63 13.53 -8.38
N LEU A 178 -4.11 12.43 -7.79
CA LEU A 178 -3.41 11.16 -7.77
C LEU A 178 -3.03 10.64 -9.17
N PRO A 179 -3.88 10.71 -10.21
CA PRO A 179 -3.51 10.27 -11.56
C PRO A 179 -2.25 10.96 -12.08
N ASN A 180 -2.13 12.27 -11.89
CA ASN A 180 -0.94 13.04 -12.29
C ASN A 180 0.31 12.63 -11.50
N LEU A 181 0.19 12.40 -10.18
CA LEU A 181 1.30 11.91 -9.36
C LEU A 181 1.76 10.51 -9.78
N LEU A 182 0.82 9.63 -10.15
CA LEU A 182 1.13 8.30 -10.66
C LEU A 182 1.87 8.37 -12.01
N GLU A 183 1.45 9.25 -12.90
CA GLU A 183 2.12 9.48 -14.18
C GLU A 183 3.56 9.99 -13.98
N GLN A 184 3.74 10.98 -13.10
CA GLN A 184 5.07 11.49 -12.74
C GLN A 184 5.97 10.39 -12.16
N ALA A 185 5.44 9.55 -11.24
CA ALA A 185 6.18 8.44 -10.68
C ALA A 185 6.61 7.43 -11.75
N ARG A 186 5.69 7.03 -12.63
CA ARG A 186 5.97 6.11 -13.75
C ARG A 186 7.00 6.67 -14.73
N ALA A 187 6.90 7.95 -15.07
CA ALA A 187 7.88 8.61 -15.93
C ALA A 187 9.28 8.64 -15.29
N ALA A 188 9.36 8.89 -13.98
CA ALA A 188 10.62 8.89 -13.26
C ALA A 188 11.21 7.47 -13.12
N LEU A 189 10.39 6.43 -12.97
CA LEU A 189 10.83 5.03 -12.93
C LEU A 189 11.44 4.59 -14.27
N LYS A 190 10.85 5.00 -15.39
CA LYS A 190 11.38 4.71 -16.74
C LYS A 190 12.76 5.34 -16.97
N ARG A 191 13.02 6.56 -16.47
CA ARG A 191 14.30 7.25 -16.61
C ARG A 191 15.43 6.61 -15.79
N THR A 192 15.13 5.81 -14.80
CA THR A 192 16.14 5.15 -13.93
C THR A 192 16.58 3.77 -14.45
N VAL A 193 15.96 3.23 -15.50
CA VAL A 193 16.44 2.04 -16.20
C VAL A 193 17.43 2.55 -17.28
N PRO A 194 18.75 2.25 -17.19
CA PRO A 194 19.67 2.58 -18.25
C PRO A 194 19.19 1.85 -19.52
N GLU A 195 19.06 2.57 -20.64
CA GLU A 195 18.97 1.92 -21.95
C GLU A 195 20.24 1.07 -22.10
N ILE A 196 20.09 -0.24 -22.10
CA ILE A 196 21.16 -1.13 -22.54
C ILE A 196 21.32 -0.81 -24.03
N PRO A 197 22.46 -0.23 -24.46
CA PRO A 197 22.65 0.05 -25.89
C PRO A 197 22.49 -1.29 -26.63
N GLU A 198 21.60 -1.33 -27.63
CA GLU A 198 21.56 -2.47 -28.54
C GLU A 198 22.97 -2.69 -29.06
N GLY A 199 23.55 -3.85 -28.73
CA GLY A 199 24.84 -4.23 -29.25
C GLY A 199 24.80 -4.17 -30.78
N PRO A 200 25.93 -3.90 -31.47
CA PRO A 200 25.95 -3.81 -32.90
C PRO A 200 25.32 -5.06 -33.51
N LYS A 201 24.30 -4.86 -34.34
CA LYS A 201 23.67 -5.93 -35.12
C LYS A 201 24.79 -6.55 -35.95
N GLU A 202 25.22 -7.76 -35.58
CA GLU A 202 26.10 -8.55 -36.43
C GLU A 202 25.36 -8.83 -37.73
N GLU A 203 25.83 -8.23 -38.81
CA GLU A 203 25.42 -8.58 -40.18
C GLU A 203 25.78 -10.05 -40.40
N PRO A 204 24.87 -10.88 -40.98
CA PRO A 204 25.18 -12.25 -41.25
C PRO A 204 26.34 -12.32 -42.25
N LYS A 205 27.50 -12.82 -41.82
CA LYS A 205 28.62 -13.15 -42.70
C LYS A 205 28.17 -14.14 -43.72
N GLN A 206 28.10 -13.73 -44.97
CA GLN A 206 27.87 -14.59 -46.12
C GLN A 206 28.99 -15.59 -46.20
N LEU A 207 28.75 -16.85 -45.89
CA LEU A 207 29.66 -17.94 -46.09
C LEU A 207 29.75 -18.21 -47.61
N ASN A 208 30.83 -17.73 -48.24
CA ASN A 208 31.18 -18.16 -49.59
C ASN A 208 31.66 -19.63 -49.52
N LEU A 209 30.83 -20.53 -49.99
CA LEU A 209 31.17 -21.89 -50.29
C LEU A 209 31.75 -21.96 -51.69
N PHE A 210 33.07 -22.04 -51.77
CA PHE A 210 33.82 -22.66 -52.87
C PHE A 210 35.05 -23.31 -52.28
#